data_40a5aded270b7468f5300756e50e5d4d
#
_entry.id   40a5aded270b7468f5300756e50e5d4d
#
_cell.length_a   1.000
_cell.length_b   1.000
_cell.length_c   1.000
_cell.angle_alpha   90.00
_cell.angle_beta   90.00
_cell.angle_gamma   90.00
#
_symmetry.space_group_name_H-M   'P 1'
#
loop_
_entity.id
_entity.type
_entity.pdbx_description
1 polymer ?
#
loop_
_entity_poly.entity_id
_entity_poly.type
_entity_poly.pdbx_seq_one_letter_code
_entity_poly.pdbx_strand_id
1 'polypeptide(L)'
;MKNIAFTFGAIVFTLGMIGNNVILGEDVKVDKNVVAVVNGEEVKRDKLADLLIDMYGNEGLGMLIRRTLVKQESIKRNVTVTEEEIAERIEALVGGQIKQQMQKGGLKDEDALKRELEKSELTLDQYKKNIQKRFKLSNGQVEAELLAEKIIKQTIKITDEELREAYEEQLGEKILARQIVLRTSRDAERNLERIKTGADFEALARKESVDRNSASRGGKMRPFGPKGTIGKEVANLKNGEVSKIIKTDSGYHIIKIEKRKPRSMKKFSEVKEDLVKHVTIQKVQTRINPWLLNLTESAEITTNLPE
;
A
#
# COMPACT_ATOMS: atom_id res chain seq x y z
N MET A 1 -19.08 -11.08 -22.50
CA MET A 1 -19.18 -9.90 -21.63
C MET A 1 -17.75 -9.56 -21.20
N LYS A 2 -17.23 -8.42 -21.68
CA LYS A 2 -15.83 -8.03 -21.57
C LYS A 2 -15.54 -7.48 -20.18
N ASN A 3 -14.62 -8.11 -19.44
CA ASN A 3 -14.08 -7.58 -18.19
C ASN A 3 -13.24 -6.33 -18.50
N ILE A 4 -13.74 -5.18 -18.07
CA ILE A 4 -12.97 -3.94 -18.05
C ILE A 4 -12.15 -3.96 -16.77
N ALA A 5 -10.88 -4.33 -16.88
CA ALA A 5 -9.89 -4.12 -15.85
C ALA A 5 -9.59 -2.61 -15.77
N PHE A 6 -10.00 -1.96 -14.69
CA PHE A 6 -9.56 -0.62 -14.37
C PHE A 6 -8.08 -0.68 -13.97
N THR A 7 -7.20 -0.55 -14.95
CA THR A 7 -5.81 -0.16 -14.71
C THR A 7 -5.83 1.31 -14.31
N PHE A 8 -5.46 1.59 -13.06
CA PHE A 8 -5.03 2.93 -12.66
C PHE A 8 -3.79 3.27 -13.50
N GLY A 9 -4.05 3.82 -14.68
CA GLY A 9 -3.03 4.43 -15.51
C GLY A 9 -2.49 5.63 -14.72
N ALA A 10 -1.21 5.56 -14.36
CA ALA A 10 -0.45 6.73 -13.99
C ALA A 10 -0.62 7.71 -15.16
N ILE A 11 -1.39 8.78 -14.93
CA ILE A 11 -1.36 9.95 -15.80
C ILE A 11 0.03 10.53 -15.61
N VAL A 12 0.96 10.04 -16.41
CA VAL A 12 2.17 10.76 -16.71
C VAL A 12 1.69 12.00 -17.46
N PHE A 13 1.51 13.11 -16.75
CA PHE A 13 1.55 14.40 -17.40
C PHE A 13 2.97 14.50 -17.99
N THR A 14 3.13 13.98 -19.20
CA THR A 14 4.12 14.52 -20.08
C THR A 14 3.75 16.00 -20.19
N LEU A 15 4.44 16.87 -19.46
CA LEU A 15 4.63 18.23 -19.91
C LEU A 15 5.30 18.08 -21.28
N GLY A 16 4.46 17.97 -22.32
CA GLY A 16 4.93 18.21 -23.66
C GLY A 16 5.64 19.55 -23.60
N MET A 17 6.89 19.59 -24.02
CA MET A 17 7.58 20.82 -24.30
C MET A 17 6.68 21.63 -25.24
N ILE A 18 5.90 22.54 -24.67
CA ILE A 18 5.40 23.68 -25.41
C ILE A 18 6.68 24.45 -25.67
N GLY A 19 7.13 24.41 -26.93
CA GLY A 19 8.36 25.05 -27.36
C GLY A 19 8.44 26.47 -26.80
N ASN A 20 9.64 26.82 -26.36
CA ASN A 20 10.02 28.14 -25.90
C ASN A 20 9.69 29.23 -26.95
N ASN A 21 8.48 29.73 -26.88
CA ASN A 21 8.09 31.03 -27.42
C ASN A 21 7.09 31.68 -26.46
N VAL A 22 7.38 31.65 -25.16
CA VAL A 22 6.83 32.62 -24.24
C VAL A 22 7.70 33.88 -24.40
N ILE A 23 7.27 34.78 -25.25
CA ILE A 23 7.77 36.16 -25.26
C ILE A 23 7.26 36.75 -23.94
N LEU A 24 8.09 36.72 -22.90
CA LEU A 24 7.92 37.55 -21.72
C LEU A 24 8.19 38.98 -22.16
N GLY A 25 7.15 39.65 -22.64
CA GLY A 25 7.18 41.09 -22.79
C GLY A 25 7.35 41.69 -21.40
N GLU A 26 8.37 42.49 -21.22
CA GLU A 26 8.62 43.29 -20.04
C GLU A 26 7.33 44.07 -19.71
N ASP A 27 6.90 44.04 -18.41
CA ASP A 27 5.83 44.88 -17.80
C ASP A 27 4.36 44.61 -18.15
N VAL A 28 3.96 43.43 -18.52
CA VAL A 28 2.55 43.08 -18.46
C VAL A 28 2.19 42.76 -17.02
N LYS A 29 1.46 43.64 -16.32
CA LYS A 29 0.74 43.31 -15.08
C LYS A 29 -0.23 42.19 -15.42
N VAL A 30 0.20 40.93 -15.29
CA VAL A 30 -0.67 39.76 -15.48
C VAL A 30 -1.72 39.83 -14.40
N ASP A 31 -2.98 39.99 -14.81
CA ASP A 31 -4.11 39.87 -13.89
C ASP A 31 -4.03 38.49 -13.21
N LYS A 32 -4.02 38.48 -11.88
CA LYS A 32 -3.95 37.25 -11.08
C LYS A 32 -5.09 36.28 -11.39
N ASN A 33 -6.15 36.75 -12.04
CA ASN A 33 -7.28 35.95 -12.47
C ASN A 33 -7.10 35.31 -13.84
N VAL A 34 -6.09 35.68 -14.62
CA VAL A 34 -5.76 35.06 -15.89
C VAL A 34 -4.72 33.96 -15.69
N VAL A 35 -5.05 32.72 -16.05
CA VAL A 35 -4.17 31.55 -15.92
C VAL A 35 -3.43 31.22 -17.21
N ALA A 36 -3.96 31.63 -18.36
CA ALA A 36 -3.32 31.50 -19.66
C ALA A 36 -3.90 32.52 -20.64
N VAL A 37 -3.14 32.84 -21.72
CA VAL A 37 -3.63 33.57 -22.88
C VAL A 37 -3.32 32.74 -24.12
N VAL A 38 -4.36 32.43 -24.91
CA VAL A 38 -4.25 31.62 -26.13
C VAL A 38 -4.70 32.46 -27.31
N ASN A 39 -3.79 32.80 -28.20
CA ASN A 39 -4.07 33.65 -29.38
C ASN A 39 -4.79 34.98 -29.05
N GLY A 40 -4.46 35.56 -27.87
CA GLY A 40 -5.07 36.82 -27.41
C GLY A 40 -6.36 36.63 -26.57
N GLU A 41 -6.88 35.43 -26.45
CA GLU A 41 -8.04 35.11 -25.60
C GLU A 41 -7.61 34.67 -24.22
N GLU A 42 -8.17 35.28 -23.18
CA GLU A 42 -7.83 34.98 -21.78
C GLU A 42 -8.55 33.75 -21.24
N VAL A 43 -7.80 32.82 -20.68
CA VAL A 43 -8.34 31.73 -19.86
C VAL A 43 -8.31 32.18 -18.40
N LYS A 44 -9.48 32.38 -17.83
CA LYS A 44 -9.65 32.86 -16.46
C LYS A 44 -9.58 31.75 -15.43
N ARG A 45 -9.13 32.10 -14.22
CA ARG A 45 -9.04 31.19 -13.08
C ARG A 45 -10.37 30.56 -12.73
N ASP A 46 -11.46 31.33 -12.77
CA ASP A 46 -12.80 30.84 -12.44
C ASP A 46 -13.23 29.72 -13.39
N LYS A 47 -12.98 29.87 -14.69
CA LYS A 47 -13.27 28.81 -15.66
C LYS A 47 -12.49 27.51 -15.41
N LEU A 48 -11.23 27.64 -14.99
CA LEU A 48 -10.43 26.50 -14.60
C LEU A 48 -10.96 25.89 -13.29
N ALA A 49 -11.37 26.74 -12.31
CA ALA A 49 -11.93 26.26 -11.06
C ALA A 49 -13.26 25.52 -11.28
N ASP A 50 -14.18 26.09 -12.07
CA ASP A 50 -15.45 25.45 -12.44
C ASP A 50 -15.21 24.06 -13.05
N LEU A 51 -14.32 23.98 -14.05
CA LEU A 51 -13.97 22.71 -14.70
C LEU A 51 -13.42 21.68 -13.70
N LEU A 52 -12.56 22.10 -12.77
CA LEU A 52 -11.99 21.21 -11.75
C LEU A 52 -13.04 20.77 -10.73
N ILE A 53 -13.98 21.65 -10.37
CA ILE A 53 -15.11 21.32 -9.50
C ILE A 53 -16.02 20.31 -10.19
N ASP A 54 -16.35 20.50 -11.46
CA ASP A 54 -17.17 19.56 -12.22
C ASP A 54 -16.52 18.19 -12.34
N MET A 55 -15.19 18.14 -12.54
CA MET A 55 -14.48 16.87 -12.72
C MET A 55 -14.14 16.15 -11.40
N TYR A 56 -13.82 16.89 -10.35
CA TYR A 56 -13.20 16.34 -9.11
C TYR A 56 -13.83 16.90 -7.83
N GLY A 57 -14.89 17.70 -7.91
CA GLY A 57 -15.43 18.43 -6.77
C GLY A 57 -15.85 17.52 -5.62
N ASN A 58 -16.56 16.45 -5.90
CA ASN A 58 -17.03 15.50 -4.88
C ASN A 58 -15.87 14.82 -4.14
N GLU A 59 -14.83 14.41 -4.88
CA GLU A 59 -13.65 13.78 -4.29
C GLU A 59 -12.84 14.78 -3.46
N GLY A 60 -12.63 15.99 -4.00
CA GLY A 60 -11.95 17.07 -3.32
C GLY A 60 -12.69 17.53 -2.06
N LEU A 61 -14.03 17.68 -2.14
CA LEU A 61 -14.87 18.04 -0.99
C LEU A 61 -14.79 16.94 0.09
N GLY A 62 -14.88 15.68 -0.28
CA GLY A 62 -14.76 14.56 0.65
C GLY A 62 -13.40 14.55 1.38
N MET A 63 -12.31 14.91 0.69
CA MET A 63 -11.01 15.07 1.36
C MET A 63 -10.99 16.25 2.34
N LEU A 64 -11.55 17.40 1.96
CA LEU A 64 -11.61 18.59 2.82
C LEU A 64 -12.50 18.36 4.04
N ILE A 65 -13.63 17.69 3.89
CA ILE A 65 -14.52 17.31 5.00
C ILE A 65 -13.75 16.44 6.01
N ARG A 66 -13.13 15.35 5.56
CA ARG A 66 -12.35 14.46 6.45
C ARG A 66 -11.24 15.22 7.17
N ARG A 67 -10.50 16.06 6.45
CA ARG A 67 -9.45 16.91 7.04
C ARG A 67 -9.99 17.84 8.11
N THR A 68 -11.13 18.50 7.86
CA THR A 68 -11.79 19.39 8.81
C THR A 68 -12.22 18.63 10.05
N LEU A 69 -12.87 17.47 9.90
CA LEU A 69 -13.30 16.64 11.01
C LEU A 69 -12.14 16.14 11.87
N VAL A 70 -11.06 15.68 11.24
CA VAL A 70 -9.85 15.27 11.96
C VAL A 70 -9.26 16.43 12.77
N LYS A 71 -9.21 17.64 12.18
CA LYS A 71 -8.72 18.83 12.87
C LYS A 71 -9.61 19.22 14.05
N GLN A 72 -10.92 19.18 13.90
CA GLN A 72 -11.86 19.41 15.01
C GLN A 72 -11.67 18.39 16.14
N GLU A 73 -11.51 17.12 15.79
CA GLU A 73 -11.31 16.06 16.77
C GLU A 73 -9.94 16.16 17.47
N SER A 74 -8.91 16.61 16.75
CA SER A 74 -7.58 16.86 17.34
C SER A 74 -7.60 17.96 18.39
N ILE A 75 -8.36 19.02 18.15
CA ILE A 75 -8.55 20.11 19.13
C ILE A 75 -9.25 19.58 20.39
N LYS A 76 -10.35 18.82 20.23
CA LYS A 76 -11.08 18.20 21.36
C LYS A 76 -10.19 17.31 22.22
N ARG A 77 -9.20 16.64 21.62
CA ARG A 77 -8.32 15.69 22.29
C ARG A 77 -6.96 16.26 22.68
N ASN A 78 -6.71 17.56 22.45
CA ASN A 78 -5.41 18.18 22.66
C ASN A 78 -4.27 17.47 21.93
N VAL A 79 -4.50 17.07 20.69
CA VAL A 79 -3.49 16.42 19.83
C VAL A 79 -2.98 17.44 18.83
N THR A 80 -1.67 17.60 18.76
CA THR A 80 -0.99 18.52 17.84
C THR A 80 0.09 17.79 17.03
N VAL A 81 0.44 18.38 15.90
CA VAL A 81 1.53 17.95 15.03
C VAL A 81 2.43 19.16 14.79
N THR A 82 3.75 18.97 14.86
CA THR A 82 4.72 20.03 14.60
C THR A 82 5.12 20.08 13.13
N GLU A 83 5.68 21.21 12.70
CA GLU A 83 6.22 21.35 11.33
C GLU A 83 7.35 20.35 11.05
N GLU A 84 8.14 20.01 12.08
CA GLU A 84 9.20 19.01 11.97
C GLU A 84 8.62 17.62 11.68
N GLU A 85 7.57 17.22 12.41
CA GLU A 85 6.89 15.93 12.18
C GLU A 85 6.28 15.83 10.77
N ILE A 86 5.73 16.95 10.27
CA ILE A 86 5.22 17.02 8.89
C ILE A 86 6.37 16.89 7.89
N ALA A 87 7.50 17.59 8.13
CA ALA A 87 8.67 17.53 7.26
C ALA A 87 9.26 16.12 7.20
N GLU A 88 9.43 15.46 8.34
CA GLU A 88 9.89 14.07 8.43
C GLU A 88 8.95 13.11 7.70
N ARG A 89 7.64 13.28 7.85
CA ARG A 89 6.64 12.47 7.14
C ARG A 89 6.74 12.67 5.63
N ILE A 90 6.88 13.90 5.15
CA ILE A 90 7.04 14.21 3.73
C ILE A 90 8.32 13.55 3.20
N GLU A 91 9.43 13.60 3.93
CA GLU A 91 10.67 12.95 3.54
C GLU A 91 10.51 11.42 3.42
N ALA A 92 9.86 10.81 4.40
CA ALA A 92 9.54 9.38 4.37
C ALA A 92 8.65 9.00 3.16
N LEU A 93 7.65 9.82 2.82
CA LEU A 93 6.78 9.63 1.65
C LEU A 93 7.55 9.75 0.34
N VAL A 94 8.47 10.73 0.23
CA VAL A 94 9.37 10.90 -0.91
C VAL A 94 10.23 9.65 -1.11
N GLY A 95 10.87 9.17 -0.04
CA GLY A 95 11.69 7.95 -0.07
C GLY A 95 10.87 6.72 -0.46
N GLY A 96 9.66 6.58 0.09
CA GLY A 96 8.72 5.52 -0.26
C GLY A 96 8.32 5.53 -1.73
N GLN A 97 8.00 6.71 -2.28
CA GLN A 97 7.65 6.87 -3.70
C GLN A 97 8.82 6.54 -4.62
N ILE A 98 10.03 6.96 -4.28
CA ILE A 98 11.25 6.62 -5.03
C ILE A 98 11.46 5.12 -5.06
N LYS A 99 11.40 4.47 -3.89
CA LYS A 99 11.54 3.01 -3.79
C LYS A 99 10.48 2.26 -4.62
N GLN A 100 9.25 2.72 -4.60
CA GLN A 100 8.17 2.15 -5.41
C GLN A 100 8.45 2.32 -6.91
N GLN A 101 8.93 3.49 -7.32
CA GLN A 101 9.29 3.76 -8.71
C GLN A 101 10.44 2.86 -9.18
N MET A 102 11.47 2.70 -8.35
CA MET A 102 12.58 1.79 -8.63
C MET A 102 12.08 0.33 -8.81
N GLN A 103 11.21 -0.14 -7.92
CA GLN A 103 10.63 -1.48 -8.02
C GLN A 103 9.81 -1.68 -9.30
N LYS A 104 8.98 -0.71 -9.66
CA LYS A 104 8.17 -0.74 -10.91
C LYS A 104 9.05 -0.70 -12.16
N GLY A 105 10.14 0.06 -12.13
CA GLY A 105 11.11 0.17 -13.23
C GLY A 105 12.13 -0.98 -13.26
N GLY A 106 12.09 -1.93 -12.35
CA GLY A 106 13.08 -3.01 -12.26
C GLY A 106 14.50 -2.51 -11.93
N LEU A 107 14.60 -1.31 -11.32
CA LEU A 107 15.88 -0.69 -10.98
C LEU A 107 16.41 -1.27 -9.67
N LYS A 108 17.67 -1.70 -9.68
CA LYS A 108 18.28 -2.43 -8.56
C LYS A 108 18.73 -1.50 -7.43
N ASP A 109 19.17 -0.31 -7.77
CA ASP A 109 19.77 0.65 -6.85
C ASP A 109 19.52 2.11 -7.29
N GLU A 110 19.92 3.05 -6.45
CA GLU A 110 19.76 4.49 -6.69
C GLU A 110 20.59 4.98 -7.88
N ASP A 111 21.72 4.33 -8.16
CA ASP A 111 22.56 4.69 -9.31
C ASP A 111 21.92 4.29 -10.65
N ALA A 112 21.16 3.19 -10.66
CA ALA A 112 20.34 2.83 -11.81
C ALA A 112 19.22 3.86 -12.04
N LEU A 113 18.62 4.38 -10.96
CA LEU A 113 17.63 5.45 -11.04
C LEU A 113 18.25 6.75 -11.55
N LYS A 114 19.45 7.15 -11.09
CA LYS A 114 20.14 8.34 -11.57
C LYS A 114 20.36 8.27 -13.09
N ARG A 115 20.90 7.16 -13.59
CA ARG A 115 21.11 6.96 -15.04
C ARG A 115 19.82 7.03 -15.85
N GLU A 116 18.69 6.57 -15.29
CA GLU A 116 17.40 6.67 -15.96
C GLU A 116 16.88 8.11 -16.01
N LEU A 117 17.06 8.86 -14.91
CA LEU A 117 16.67 10.26 -14.81
C LEU A 117 17.51 11.16 -15.72
N GLU A 118 18.81 10.88 -15.88
CA GLU A 118 19.73 11.59 -16.77
C GLU A 118 19.27 11.57 -18.24
N LYS A 119 18.61 10.50 -18.69
CA LYS A 119 18.01 10.44 -20.03
C LYS A 119 16.92 11.49 -20.25
N SER A 120 16.34 12.01 -19.18
CA SER A 120 15.33 13.06 -19.19
C SER A 120 15.89 14.40 -18.69
N GLU A 121 17.21 14.56 -18.67
CA GLU A 121 17.91 15.76 -18.20
C GLU A 121 17.57 16.14 -16.76
N LEU A 122 17.22 15.15 -15.91
CA LEU A 122 16.77 15.35 -14.53
C LEU A 122 17.79 14.77 -13.56
N THR A 123 18.23 15.56 -12.57
CA THR A 123 19.03 15.02 -11.47
C THR A 123 18.15 14.35 -10.43
N LEU A 124 18.71 13.43 -9.65
CA LEU A 124 17.98 12.80 -8.54
C LEU A 124 17.47 13.83 -7.51
N ASP A 125 18.26 14.87 -7.24
CA ASP A 125 17.86 15.92 -6.30
C ASP A 125 16.70 16.76 -6.83
N GLN A 126 16.69 17.08 -8.12
CA GLN A 126 15.56 17.74 -8.77
C GLN A 126 14.32 16.86 -8.73
N TYR A 127 14.49 15.56 -8.99
CA TYR A 127 13.40 14.59 -8.91
C TYR A 127 12.83 14.50 -7.49
N LYS A 128 13.69 14.38 -6.46
CA LYS A 128 13.29 14.42 -5.03
C LYS A 128 12.54 15.72 -4.69
N LYS A 129 13.08 16.87 -5.09
CA LYS A 129 12.45 18.18 -4.88
C LYS A 129 11.07 18.29 -5.55
N ASN A 130 10.91 17.76 -6.76
CA ASN A 130 9.63 17.77 -7.47
C ASN A 130 8.58 16.93 -6.76
N ILE A 131 8.95 15.75 -6.24
CA ILE A 131 8.06 14.93 -5.42
C ILE A 131 7.72 15.65 -4.10
N GLN A 132 8.73 16.20 -3.42
CA GLN A 132 8.55 16.93 -2.16
C GLN A 132 7.62 18.13 -2.32
N LYS A 133 7.75 18.89 -3.43
CA LYS A 133 6.86 20.02 -3.74
C LYS A 133 5.39 19.59 -3.83
N ARG A 134 5.11 18.44 -4.42
CA ARG A 134 3.73 17.90 -4.49
C ARG A 134 3.17 17.59 -3.11
N PHE A 135 3.97 16.96 -2.23
CA PHE A 135 3.54 16.70 -0.86
C PHE A 135 3.39 17.99 -0.02
N LYS A 136 4.22 18.99 -0.25
CA LYS A 136 4.08 20.31 0.39
C LYS A 136 2.80 21.04 -0.05
N LEU A 137 2.38 20.91 -1.31
CA LEU A 137 1.10 21.44 -1.78
C LEU A 137 -0.10 20.76 -1.11
N SER A 138 0.06 19.50 -0.68
CA SER A 138 -0.93 18.75 0.09
C SER A 138 -0.63 18.71 1.60
N ASN A 139 0.10 19.69 2.13
CA ASN A 139 0.57 19.73 3.52
C ASN A 139 -0.55 19.47 4.55
N GLY A 140 -1.72 20.07 4.34
CA GLY A 140 -2.84 19.84 5.21
C GLY A 140 -3.41 18.41 5.19
N GLN A 141 -3.17 17.63 4.13
CA GLN A 141 -3.50 16.20 4.11
C GLN A 141 -2.52 15.42 4.98
N VAL A 142 -1.23 15.70 4.85
CA VAL A 142 -0.17 15.07 5.66
C VAL A 142 -0.37 15.37 7.16
N GLU A 143 -0.68 16.63 7.48
CA GLU A 143 -1.02 17.03 8.84
C GLU A 143 -2.22 16.24 9.39
N ALA A 144 -3.32 16.16 8.63
CA ALA A 144 -4.51 15.44 9.06
C ALA A 144 -4.24 13.92 9.24
N GLU A 145 -3.45 13.29 8.39
CA GLU A 145 -3.05 11.91 8.55
C GLU A 145 -2.24 11.69 9.84
N LEU A 146 -1.28 12.55 10.13
CA LEU A 146 -0.49 12.51 11.37
C LEU A 146 -1.36 12.73 12.61
N LEU A 147 -2.29 13.71 12.57
CA LEU A 147 -3.25 13.94 13.65
C LEU A 147 -4.12 12.71 13.90
N ALA A 148 -4.69 12.13 12.85
CA ALA A 148 -5.50 10.90 12.93
C ALA A 148 -4.71 9.73 13.54
N GLU A 149 -3.47 9.52 13.09
CA GLU A 149 -2.58 8.50 13.66
C GLU A 149 -2.32 8.72 15.15
N LYS A 150 -2.03 9.96 15.56
CA LYS A 150 -1.79 10.31 16.96
C LYS A 150 -3.04 10.10 17.83
N ILE A 151 -4.21 10.53 17.35
CA ILE A 151 -5.49 10.32 18.04
C ILE A 151 -5.75 8.83 18.26
N ILE A 152 -5.58 8.02 17.21
CA ILE A 152 -5.79 6.58 17.31
C ILE A 152 -4.78 5.94 18.25
N LYS A 153 -3.51 6.33 18.20
CA LYS A 153 -2.47 5.84 19.11
C LYS A 153 -2.82 6.04 20.59
N GLN A 154 -3.48 7.13 20.95
CA GLN A 154 -3.94 7.36 22.34
C GLN A 154 -4.98 6.33 22.80
N THR A 155 -5.72 5.72 21.87
CA THR A 155 -6.78 4.73 22.18
C THR A 155 -6.27 3.28 22.12
N ILE A 156 -5.06 3.05 21.63
CA ILE A 156 -4.50 1.70 21.46
C ILE A 156 -4.01 1.19 22.82
N LYS A 157 -4.56 0.02 23.19
CA LYS A 157 -4.01 -0.83 24.25
C LYS A 157 -3.40 -2.05 23.60
N ILE A 158 -2.19 -2.39 24.01
CA ILE A 158 -1.45 -3.56 23.51
C ILE A 158 -1.36 -4.55 24.68
N THR A 159 -1.78 -5.78 24.45
CA THR A 159 -1.69 -6.85 25.44
C THR A 159 -0.39 -7.64 25.29
N ASP A 160 0.05 -8.30 26.36
CA ASP A 160 1.20 -9.19 26.28
C ASP A 160 0.96 -10.38 25.33
N GLU A 161 -0.29 -10.81 25.17
CA GLU A 161 -0.68 -11.85 24.21
C GLU A 161 -0.41 -11.39 22.75
N GLU A 162 -0.85 -10.20 22.38
CA GLU A 162 -0.59 -9.63 21.06
C GLU A 162 0.92 -9.47 20.78
N LEU A 163 1.69 -9.09 21.80
CA LEU A 163 3.14 -9.02 21.65
C LEU A 163 3.79 -10.39 21.47
N ARG A 164 3.28 -11.42 22.16
CA ARG A 164 3.74 -12.79 21.97
C ARG A 164 3.34 -13.35 20.60
N GLU A 165 2.15 -13.03 20.11
CA GLU A 165 1.73 -13.40 18.76
C GLU A 165 2.62 -12.74 17.70
N ALA A 166 2.87 -11.42 17.81
CA ALA A 166 3.77 -10.69 16.92
C ALA A 166 5.21 -11.25 16.96
N TYR A 167 5.68 -11.65 18.14
CA TYR A 167 6.99 -12.30 18.29
C TYR A 167 7.04 -13.65 17.54
N GLU A 168 6.02 -14.49 17.71
CA GLU A 168 5.94 -15.76 16.98
C GLU A 168 5.79 -15.54 15.47
N GLU A 169 5.01 -14.53 15.07
CA GLU A 169 4.84 -14.19 13.66
C GLU A 169 6.15 -13.69 13.02
N GLN A 170 6.95 -12.89 13.72
CA GLN A 170 8.17 -12.34 13.14
C GLN A 170 9.38 -13.26 13.30
N LEU A 171 9.54 -13.86 14.46
CA LEU A 171 10.76 -14.54 14.90
C LEU A 171 10.57 -16.05 15.14
N GLY A 172 9.34 -16.53 15.13
CA GLY A 172 9.01 -17.95 15.21
C GLY A 172 9.51 -18.75 14.00
N GLU A 173 9.41 -20.05 14.09
CA GLU A 173 9.69 -20.95 12.96
C GLU A 173 8.86 -20.55 11.73
N LYS A 174 9.47 -20.60 10.54
CA LYS A 174 8.81 -20.35 9.27
C LYS A 174 8.90 -21.56 8.35
N ILE A 175 7.75 -21.94 7.84
CA ILE A 175 7.59 -23.01 6.86
C ILE A 175 7.46 -22.36 5.48
N LEU A 176 8.38 -22.66 4.58
CA LEU A 176 8.30 -22.33 3.17
C LEU A 176 7.72 -23.56 2.46
N ALA A 177 6.60 -23.38 1.80
CA ALA A 177 5.88 -24.50 1.17
C ALA A 177 5.21 -24.06 -0.13
N ARG A 178 4.79 -25.07 -0.88
CA ARG A 178 3.88 -24.95 -2.04
C ARG A 178 2.55 -25.62 -1.72
N GLN A 179 1.50 -25.13 -2.36
CA GLN A 179 0.17 -25.73 -2.26
C GLN A 179 -0.45 -25.99 -3.63
N ILE A 180 -1.31 -27.00 -3.65
CA ILE A 180 -2.32 -27.18 -4.69
C ILE A 180 -3.66 -27.17 -3.99
N VAL A 181 -4.55 -26.29 -4.39
CA VAL A 181 -5.90 -26.18 -3.82
C VAL A 181 -6.90 -26.69 -4.84
N LEU A 182 -7.75 -27.63 -4.44
CA LEU A 182 -8.68 -28.31 -5.32
C LEU A 182 -10.10 -28.22 -4.76
N ARG A 183 -11.10 -28.26 -5.64
CA ARG A 183 -12.50 -28.09 -5.23
C ARG A 183 -13.09 -29.35 -4.61
N THR A 184 -12.64 -30.53 -5.06
CA THR A 184 -13.20 -31.81 -4.63
C THR A 184 -12.14 -32.73 -4.03
N SER A 185 -12.54 -33.61 -3.12
CA SER A 185 -11.67 -34.65 -2.56
C SER A 185 -11.12 -35.56 -3.65
N ARG A 186 -11.96 -35.93 -4.62
CA ARG A 186 -11.58 -36.79 -5.75
C ARG A 186 -10.44 -36.21 -6.59
N ASP A 187 -10.50 -34.89 -6.86
CA ASP A 187 -9.43 -34.20 -7.58
C ASP A 187 -8.15 -34.16 -6.75
N ALA A 188 -8.28 -33.96 -5.44
CA ALA A 188 -7.14 -33.94 -4.52
C ALA A 188 -6.48 -35.33 -4.44
N GLU A 189 -7.26 -36.40 -4.35
CA GLU A 189 -6.77 -37.78 -4.35
C GLU A 189 -6.03 -38.10 -5.63
N ARG A 190 -6.62 -37.76 -6.79
CA ARG A 190 -5.98 -37.95 -8.10
C ARG A 190 -4.65 -37.20 -8.21
N ASN A 191 -4.60 -35.95 -7.76
CA ASN A 191 -3.37 -35.16 -7.81
C ASN A 191 -2.32 -35.69 -6.83
N LEU A 192 -2.73 -36.05 -5.61
CA LEU A 192 -1.82 -36.63 -4.61
C LEU A 192 -1.17 -37.92 -5.15
N GLU A 193 -1.95 -38.80 -5.83
CA GLU A 193 -1.40 -40.03 -6.43
C GLU A 193 -0.41 -39.72 -7.56
N ARG A 194 -0.71 -38.74 -8.41
CA ARG A 194 0.23 -38.28 -9.45
C ARG A 194 1.53 -37.75 -8.87
N ILE A 195 1.45 -37.03 -7.77
CA ILE A 195 2.64 -36.51 -7.06
C ILE A 195 3.47 -37.67 -6.51
N LYS A 196 2.83 -38.66 -5.89
CA LYS A 196 3.52 -39.86 -5.38
C LYS A 196 4.20 -40.67 -6.48
N THR A 197 3.64 -40.69 -7.68
CA THR A 197 4.22 -41.36 -8.86
C THR A 197 5.22 -40.48 -9.61
N GLY A 198 5.61 -39.30 -9.08
CA GLY A 198 6.71 -38.50 -9.60
C GLY A 198 6.30 -37.31 -10.46
N ALA A 199 5.00 -36.97 -10.53
CA ALA A 199 4.58 -35.77 -11.26
C ALA A 199 5.13 -34.49 -10.62
N ASP A 200 5.49 -33.51 -11.47
CA ASP A 200 6.01 -32.22 -11.00
C ASP A 200 4.94 -31.43 -10.29
N PHE A 201 5.22 -31.10 -9.02
CA PHE A 201 4.29 -30.39 -8.15
C PHE A 201 3.98 -28.98 -8.66
N GLU A 202 4.97 -28.26 -9.18
CA GLU A 202 4.80 -26.89 -9.66
C GLU A 202 3.93 -26.85 -10.92
N ALA A 203 4.16 -27.78 -11.83
CA ALA A 203 3.36 -27.91 -13.04
C ALA A 203 1.90 -28.22 -12.71
N LEU A 204 1.66 -29.15 -11.76
CA LEU A 204 0.33 -29.47 -11.28
C LEU A 204 -0.33 -28.26 -10.60
N ALA A 205 0.39 -27.53 -9.76
CA ALA A 205 -0.12 -26.33 -9.12
C ALA A 205 -0.55 -25.27 -10.14
N ARG A 206 0.27 -25.02 -11.18
CA ARG A 206 -0.07 -24.07 -12.26
C ARG A 206 -1.31 -24.48 -13.04
N LYS A 207 -1.45 -25.77 -13.29
CA LYS A 207 -2.50 -26.31 -14.15
C LYS A 207 -3.83 -26.50 -13.43
N GLU A 208 -3.82 -27.06 -12.23
CA GLU A 208 -5.00 -27.62 -11.58
C GLU A 208 -5.43 -26.88 -10.30
N SER A 209 -4.54 -26.07 -9.68
CA SER A 209 -4.91 -25.33 -8.48
C SER A 209 -5.94 -24.24 -8.75
N VAL A 210 -6.99 -24.19 -7.91
CA VAL A 210 -8.01 -23.14 -7.96
C VAL A 210 -7.55 -21.84 -7.32
N ASP A 211 -6.54 -21.86 -6.45
CA ASP A 211 -5.91 -20.67 -5.92
C ASP A 211 -4.95 -20.06 -6.95
N ARG A 212 -5.47 -19.17 -7.77
CA ARG A 212 -4.74 -18.52 -8.86
C ARG A 212 -3.52 -17.74 -8.38
N ASN A 213 -3.56 -17.19 -7.17
CA ASN A 213 -2.48 -16.39 -6.60
C ASN A 213 -1.20 -17.23 -6.36
N SER A 214 -1.32 -18.41 -5.79
CA SER A 214 -0.17 -19.32 -5.63
C SER A 214 0.10 -20.11 -6.90
N ALA A 215 -0.94 -20.53 -7.66
CA ALA A 215 -0.81 -21.30 -8.87
C ALA A 215 0.13 -20.67 -9.90
N SER A 216 -0.01 -19.34 -10.16
CA SER A 216 0.85 -18.61 -11.10
C SER A 216 2.34 -18.69 -10.74
N ARG A 217 2.65 -18.92 -9.47
CA ARG A 217 4.01 -19.08 -8.92
C ARG A 217 4.34 -20.56 -8.61
N GLY A 218 3.70 -21.53 -9.29
CA GLY A 218 3.90 -22.95 -9.05
C GLY A 218 3.47 -23.42 -7.66
N GLY A 219 2.42 -22.83 -7.11
CA GLY A 219 1.89 -23.16 -5.79
C GLY A 219 2.59 -22.46 -4.61
N LYS A 220 3.57 -21.56 -4.83
CA LYS A 220 4.37 -20.96 -3.76
C LYS A 220 3.51 -20.14 -2.80
N MET A 221 3.55 -20.52 -1.53
CA MET A 221 2.86 -19.85 -0.43
C MET A 221 3.71 -18.73 0.18
N ARG A 222 3.06 -17.82 0.90
CA ARG A 222 3.79 -16.95 1.84
C ARG A 222 4.32 -17.81 3.00
N PRO A 223 5.53 -17.54 3.52
CA PRO A 223 6.02 -18.25 4.70
C PRO A 223 5.05 -18.16 5.86
N PHE A 224 4.78 -19.27 6.53
CA PHE A 224 3.85 -19.35 7.66
C PHE A 224 4.45 -20.13 8.81
N GLY A 225 3.89 -19.97 10.02
CA GLY A 225 4.31 -20.71 11.22
C GLY A 225 3.62 -22.05 11.36
N PRO A 226 4.03 -22.87 12.35
CA PRO A 226 3.42 -24.19 12.62
C PRO A 226 2.02 -24.08 13.26
N LYS A 227 1.56 -22.87 13.57
CA LYS A 227 0.22 -22.61 14.10
C LYS A 227 -0.79 -22.46 12.96
N GLY A 228 -2.08 -22.54 13.29
CA GLY A 228 -3.15 -22.49 12.29
C GLY A 228 -3.43 -23.85 11.64
N THR A 229 -4.53 -23.93 10.86
CA THR A 229 -5.04 -25.21 10.33
C THR A 229 -3.98 -25.95 9.49
N ILE A 230 -3.45 -25.30 8.46
CA ILE A 230 -2.42 -25.91 7.59
C ILE A 230 -1.12 -26.14 8.37
N GLY A 231 -0.70 -25.17 9.20
CA GLY A 231 0.55 -25.26 9.95
C GLY A 231 0.60 -26.46 10.88
N LYS A 232 -0.49 -26.76 11.58
CA LYS A 232 -0.61 -27.93 12.47
C LYS A 232 -0.50 -29.25 11.70
N GLU A 233 -1.17 -29.35 10.54
CA GLU A 233 -1.20 -30.55 9.73
C GLU A 233 0.17 -30.90 9.12
N VAL A 234 0.99 -29.88 8.89
CA VAL A 234 2.33 -30.04 8.30
C VAL A 234 3.47 -29.89 9.33
N ALA A 235 3.13 -29.78 10.62
CA ALA A 235 4.11 -29.48 11.68
C ALA A 235 5.29 -30.48 11.70
N ASN A 236 5.03 -31.74 11.47
CA ASN A 236 6.01 -32.82 11.55
C ASN A 236 6.64 -33.20 10.18
N LEU A 237 6.22 -32.57 9.08
CA LEU A 237 6.75 -32.88 7.76
C LEU A 237 8.15 -32.29 7.58
N LYS A 238 9.04 -33.04 6.97
CA LYS A 238 10.41 -32.63 6.64
C LYS A 238 10.47 -31.91 5.31
N ASN A 239 11.61 -31.29 5.02
CA ASN A 239 11.87 -30.68 3.71
C ASN A 239 11.72 -31.71 2.59
N GLY A 240 10.98 -31.36 1.54
CA GLY A 240 10.66 -32.21 0.41
C GLY A 240 9.40 -33.07 0.57
N GLU A 241 8.91 -33.27 1.80
CA GLU A 241 7.73 -34.11 2.03
C GLU A 241 6.43 -33.42 1.62
N VAL A 242 5.46 -34.25 1.24
CA VAL A 242 4.11 -33.84 0.82
C VAL A 242 3.09 -34.28 1.87
N SER A 243 2.16 -33.40 2.19
CA SER A 243 1.11 -33.65 3.18
C SER A 243 0.09 -34.68 2.69
N LYS A 244 -0.71 -35.18 3.63
CA LYS A 244 -2.04 -35.71 3.32
C LYS A 244 -2.91 -34.59 2.79
N ILE A 245 -4.09 -34.93 2.28
CA ILE A 245 -5.10 -33.96 1.87
C ILE A 245 -5.64 -33.25 3.11
N ILE A 246 -5.57 -31.92 3.12
CA ILE A 246 -6.02 -31.06 4.21
C ILE A 246 -7.28 -30.36 3.74
N LYS A 247 -8.40 -30.57 4.42
CA LYS A 247 -9.67 -29.90 4.12
C LYS A 247 -9.73 -28.57 4.88
N THR A 248 -10.09 -27.49 4.18
CA THR A 248 -10.38 -26.16 4.73
C THR A 248 -11.65 -25.60 4.08
N ASP A 249 -12.10 -24.42 4.51
CA ASP A 249 -13.23 -23.71 3.87
C ASP A 249 -12.91 -23.31 2.41
N SER A 250 -11.64 -23.15 2.06
CA SER A 250 -11.19 -22.81 0.70
C SER A 250 -11.10 -24.02 -0.22
N GLY A 251 -11.26 -25.24 0.28
CA GLY A 251 -11.19 -26.48 -0.49
C GLY A 251 -10.21 -27.52 0.09
N TYR A 252 -9.67 -28.36 -0.78
CA TYR A 252 -8.77 -29.45 -0.43
C TYR A 252 -7.35 -29.10 -0.81
N HIS A 253 -6.46 -29.06 0.17
CA HIS A 253 -5.07 -28.63 0.00
C HIS A 253 -4.12 -29.83 0.01
N ILE A 254 -3.16 -29.82 -0.89
CA ILE A 254 -1.96 -30.67 -0.87
C ILE A 254 -0.78 -29.72 -0.68
N ILE A 255 0.03 -29.96 0.35
CA ILE A 255 1.15 -29.07 0.73
C ILE A 255 2.46 -29.82 0.53
N LYS A 256 3.44 -29.20 -0.15
CA LYS A 256 4.83 -29.69 -0.24
C LYS A 256 5.73 -28.74 0.52
N ILE A 257 6.48 -29.27 1.49
CA ILE A 257 7.45 -28.48 2.27
C ILE A 257 8.69 -28.25 1.41
N GLU A 258 9.06 -26.98 1.19
CA GLU A 258 10.31 -26.65 0.51
C GLU A 258 11.46 -26.51 1.53
N LYS A 259 11.22 -25.72 2.60
CA LYS A 259 12.24 -25.45 3.61
C LYS A 259 11.60 -25.02 4.92
N ARG A 260 12.21 -25.44 6.02
CA ARG A 260 11.94 -24.90 7.36
C ARG A 260 13.04 -23.94 7.75
N LYS A 261 12.67 -22.76 8.19
CA LYS A 261 13.56 -21.80 8.82
C LYS A 261 13.37 -21.89 10.34
N PRO A 262 14.40 -22.17 11.12
CA PRO A 262 14.27 -22.26 12.55
C PRO A 262 13.84 -20.90 13.13
N ARG A 263 13.30 -20.93 14.34
CA ARG A 263 13.04 -19.75 15.16
C ARG A 263 14.31 -18.93 15.32
N SER A 264 14.18 -17.61 15.34
CA SER A 264 15.27 -16.69 15.69
C SER A 264 15.75 -16.94 17.13
N MET A 265 17.05 -16.77 17.36
CA MET A 265 17.65 -16.88 18.69
C MET A 265 17.42 -15.64 19.58
N LYS A 266 16.91 -14.54 19.00
CA LYS A 266 16.62 -13.31 19.76
C LYS A 266 15.53 -13.58 20.81
N LYS A 267 15.79 -13.20 22.04
CA LYS A 267 14.81 -13.33 23.14
C LYS A 267 13.70 -12.30 23.00
N PHE A 268 12.52 -12.63 23.51
CA PHE A 268 11.37 -11.71 23.52
C PHE A 268 11.71 -10.35 24.17
N SER A 269 12.47 -10.36 25.29
CA SER A 269 12.87 -9.14 25.97
C SER A 269 13.76 -8.21 25.13
N GLU A 270 14.55 -8.76 24.23
CA GLU A 270 15.47 -8.00 23.37
C GLU A 270 14.74 -7.27 22.25
N VAL A 271 13.55 -7.71 21.89
CA VAL A 271 12.77 -7.19 20.76
C VAL A 271 11.42 -6.60 21.18
N LYS A 272 11.13 -6.58 22.48
CA LYS A 272 9.81 -6.15 23.00
C LYS A 272 9.43 -4.75 22.53
N GLU A 273 10.35 -3.81 22.55
CA GLU A 273 10.10 -2.43 22.10
C GLU A 273 9.78 -2.35 20.60
N ASP A 274 10.50 -3.10 19.79
CA ASP A 274 10.25 -3.15 18.34
C ASP A 274 8.91 -3.82 18.03
N LEU A 275 8.54 -4.84 18.81
CA LEU A 275 7.22 -5.48 18.71
C LEU A 275 6.11 -4.51 19.09
N VAL A 276 6.28 -3.72 20.16
CA VAL A 276 5.31 -2.68 20.55
C VAL A 276 5.11 -1.68 19.41
N LYS A 277 6.20 -1.18 18.83
CA LYS A 277 6.14 -0.28 17.67
C LYS A 277 5.40 -0.92 16.50
N HIS A 278 5.74 -2.16 16.17
CA HIS A 278 5.13 -2.89 15.06
C HIS A 278 3.63 -3.12 15.26
N VAL A 279 3.22 -3.63 16.42
CA VAL A 279 1.80 -3.86 16.75
C VAL A 279 1.03 -2.54 16.80
N THR A 280 1.65 -1.46 17.30
CA THR A 280 1.04 -0.13 17.27
C THR A 280 0.75 0.31 15.85
N ILE A 281 1.72 0.21 14.94
CA ILE A 281 1.56 0.59 13.53
C ILE A 281 0.43 -0.24 12.88
N GLN A 282 0.43 -1.54 13.07
CA GLN A 282 -0.62 -2.41 12.53
C GLN A 282 -2.01 -2.02 13.06
N LYS A 283 -2.14 -1.77 14.37
CA LYS A 283 -3.41 -1.35 14.97
C LYS A 283 -3.87 0.02 14.47
N VAL A 284 -2.97 0.97 14.27
CA VAL A 284 -3.30 2.26 13.66
C VAL A 284 -3.83 2.04 12.25
N GLN A 285 -3.10 1.32 11.41
CA GLN A 285 -3.48 1.07 10.01
C GLN A 285 -4.84 0.39 9.87
N THR A 286 -5.17 -0.56 10.76
CA THR A 286 -6.48 -1.25 10.72
C THR A 286 -7.62 -0.41 11.27
N ARG A 287 -7.36 0.55 12.16
CA ARG A 287 -8.39 1.37 12.82
C ARG A 287 -8.65 2.71 12.13
N ILE A 288 -7.72 3.20 11.32
CA ILE A 288 -7.83 4.57 10.78
C ILE A 288 -9.04 4.73 9.86
N ASN A 289 -9.29 3.82 8.95
CA ASN A 289 -10.41 3.90 8.02
C ASN A 289 -11.78 3.73 8.71
N PRO A 290 -12.00 2.73 9.59
CA PRO A 290 -13.24 2.64 10.37
C PRO A 290 -13.47 3.87 11.25
N TRP A 291 -12.42 4.42 11.84
CA TRP A 291 -12.52 5.62 12.66
C TRP A 291 -12.91 6.85 11.83
N LEU A 292 -12.28 7.07 10.67
CA LEU A 292 -12.63 8.16 9.74
C LEU A 292 -14.08 8.04 9.24
N LEU A 293 -14.52 6.82 8.94
CA LEU A 293 -15.89 6.56 8.51
C LEU A 293 -16.87 6.96 9.63
N ASN A 294 -16.67 6.47 10.84
CA ASN A 294 -17.50 6.80 12.01
C ASN A 294 -17.50 8.32 12.28
N LEU A 295 -16.35 8.98 12.16
CA LEU A 295 -16.23 10.42 12.34
C LEU A 295 -17.06 11.19 11.30
N THR A 296 -17.10 10.70 10.06
CA THR A 296 -17.88 11.32 8.99
C THR A 296 -19.38 11.05 9.16
N GLU A 297 -19.77 9.82 9.52
CA GLU A 297 -21.18 9.43 9.73
C GLU A 297 -21.82 10.14 10.94
N SER A 298 -21.02 10.46 11.97
CA SER A 298 -21.50 11.13 13.18
C SER A 298 -21.52 12.66 13.07
N ALA A 299 -21.01 13.22 11.96
CA ALA A 299 -20.94 14.67 11.77
C ALA A 299 -22.18 15.20 11.05
N GLU A 300 -22.60 16.41 11.41
CA GLU A 300 -23.58 17.18 10.66
C GLU A 300 -22.88 17.88 9.48
N ILE A 301 -23.17 17.45 8.26
CA ILE A 301 -22.50 17.94 7.05
C ILE A 301 -23.56 18.46 6.09
N THR A 302 -23.46 19.75 5.74
CA THR A 302 -24.27 20.37 4.67
C THR A 302 -23.35 20.69 3.51
N THR A 303 -23.72 20.31 2.30
CA THR A 303 -22.96 20.55 1.08
C THR A 303 -23.80 21.31 0.05
N ASN A 304 -23.14 22.18 -0.72
CA ASN A 304 -23.76 22.97 -1.79
C ASN A 304 -23.05 22.77 -3.15
N LEU A 305 -22.35 21.65 -3.32
CA LEU A 305 -21.85 21.32 -4.65
C LEU A 305 -23.02 20.87 -5.55
N PRO A 306 -23.07 21.34 -6.80
CA PRO A 306 -24.04 20.83 -7.77
C PRO A 306 -23.84 19.31 -7.95
N GLU A 307 -24.96 18.60 -8.16
CA GLU A 307 -24.96 17.16 -8.45
C GLU A 307 -24.30 16.83 -9.79
#